data_a99569e3ae8391e8b289877a08d1a749
#
_entry.id   a99569e3ae8391e8b289877a08d1a749
#
_cell.length_a   1.000
_cell.length_b   1.000
_cell.length_c   1.000
_cell.angle_alpha   90.00
_cell.angle_beta   90.00
_cell.angle_gamma   90.00
#
_symmetry.space_group_name_H-M   'P 1'
#
loop_
_entity.id
_entity.type
_entity.pdbx_description
1 polymer ?
#
loop_
_entity_poly.entity_id
_entity_poly.type
_entity_poly.pdbx_seq_one_letter_code
_entity_poly.pdbx_strand_id
1 'polypeptide(L)'
;MKNKNLPLILIGVVVIIGVIFFMQQGDKTAKKAGDSAEPIVIPTHNWSSQVVMAYVIGGIFEANGNNVKYVPADSQAVYESIRIGDVTISHEVWESAFGKSFTTALDKGGILDWGDHEARTLEDMGYPNWVAEKGLCPGLPDWTALKNPDCAKNFTTPDSPDGKGRMLEGPQT
;
A
#
# COMPACT_ATOMS: atom_id res chain seq x y z
N MET A 1 29.09 5.68 -70.94
CA MET A 1 28.16 4.56 -70.50
C MET A 1 27.21 5.13 -69.44
N LYS A 2 25.95 5.37 -69.80
CA LYS A 2 24.92 5.77 -68.79
C LYS A 2 24.44 4.55 -68.03
N ASN A 3 24.68 4.57 -66.73
CA ASN A 3 24.32 3.45 -65.85
C ASN A 3 22.78 3.39 -65.71
N LYS A 4 22.12 2.51 -66.45
CA LYS A 4 20.65 2.37 -66.54
C LYS A 4 20.02 1.93 -65.19
N ASN A 5 20.84 1.48 -64.25
CA ASN A 5 20.38 0.97 -62.94
C ASN A 5 20.37 2.05 -61.84
N LEU A 6 20.86 3.25 -62.11
CA LEU A 6 20.92 4.36 -61.16
C LEU A 6 19.55 4.76 -60.58
N PRO A 7 18.47 4.86 -61.37
CA PRO A 7 17.16 5.19 -60.86
C PRO A 7 16.55 4.09 -59.96
N LEU A 8 16.83 2.80 -60.26
CA LEU A 8 16.36 1.69 -59.46
C LEU A 8 17.03 1.65 -58.08
N ILE A 9 18.32 1.94 -58.00
CA ILE A 9 19.07 2.00 -56.76
C ILE A 9 18.58 3.17 -55.90
N LEU A 10 18.28 4.33 -56.47
CA LEU A 10 17.71 5.48 -55.76
C LEU A 10 16.34 5.20 -55.18
N ILE A 11 15.47 4.51 -55.91
CA ILE A 11 14.15 4.10 -55.41
C ILE A 11 14.28 3.10 -54.26
N GLY A 12 15.18 2.14 -54.36
CA GLY A 12 15.45 1.16 -53.28
C GLY A 12 15.93 1.84 -52.00
N VAL A 13 16.82 2.81 -52.08
CA VAL A 13 17.35 3.57 -50.94
C VAL A 13 16.25 4.40 -50.28
N VAL A 14 15.39 5.06 -51.04
CA VAL A 14 14.26 5.87 -50.53
C VAL A 14 13.25 4.98 -49.80
N VAL A 15 12.95 3.78 -50.34
CA VAL A 15 12.03 2.82 -49.67
C VAL A 15 12.63 2.31 -48.40
N ILE A 16 13.93 1.97 -48.33
CA ILE A 16 14.60 1.52 -47.12
C ILE A 16 14.62 2.62 -46.07
N ILE A 17 14.92 3.85 -46.43
CA ILE A 17 14.89 5.01 -45.51
C ILE A 17 13.46 5.24 -44.99
N GLY A 18 12.44 5.13 -45.86
CA GLY A 18 11.04 5.22 -45.47
C GLY A 18 10.61 4.15 -44.46
N VAL A 19 11.03 2.90 -44.70
CA VAL A 19 10.73 1.77 -43.76
C VAL A 19 11.45 1.96 -42.45
N ILE A 20 12.73 2.38 -42.46
CA ILE A 20 13.47 2.66 -41.22
C ILE A 20 12.82 3.81 -40.44
N PHE A 21 12.39 4.86 -41.13
CA PHE A 21 11.70 5.99 -40.51
C PHE A 21 10.34 5.58 -39.93
N PHE A 22 9.61 4.70 -40.61
CA PHE A 22 8.35 4.16 -40.14
C PHE A 22 8.54 3.20 -38.95
N MET A 23 9.61 2.40 -38.97
CA MET A 23 9.98 1.52 -37.82
C MET A 23 10.50 2.31 -36.62
N GLN A 24 11.08 3.48 -36.80
CA GLN A 24 11.47 4.38 -35.71
C GLN A 24 10.30 5.22 -35.15
N GLN A 25 9.15 5.25 -35.86
CA GLN A 25 7.91 5.78 -35.31
C GLN A 25 7.13 4.72 -34.46
N GLY A 26 7.69 3.50 -34.31
CA GLY A 26 7.16 2.51 -33.42
C GLY A 26 7.07 3.04 -32.00
N ASP A 27 5.86 3.05 -31.48
CA ASP A 27 5.46 3.21 -30.09
C ASP A 27 6.11 4.37 -29.29
N LYS A 28 5.96 5.58 -29.76
CA LYS A 28 5.63 6.66 -28.85
C LYS A 28 4.14 6.53 -28.54
N THR A 29 3.76 5.54 -27.73
CA THR A 29 2.60 5.70 -26.86
C THR A 29 2.87 7.00 -26.13
N ALA A 30 2.21 8.06 -26.57
CA ALA A 30 2.29 9.34 -25.90
C ALA A 30 1.90 9.05 -24.46
N LYS A 31 2.87 9.14 -23.52
CA LYS A 31 2.61 9.01 -22.11
C LYS A 31 1.49 9.99 -21.85
N LYS A 32 0.28 9.48 -21.52
CA LYS A 32 -0.87 10.33 -21.27
C LYS A 32 -0.44 11.31 -20.18
N ALA A 33 -0.47 12.59 -20.45
CA ALA A 33 -0.11 13.59 -19.46
C ALA A 33 -1.08 13.43 -18.29
N GLY A 34 -0.56 13.27 -17.08
CA GLY A 34 -1.36 13.30 -15.87
C GLY A 34 -2.02 14.67 -15.68
N ASP A 35 -3.05 14.72 -14.87
CA ASP A 35 -3.81 15.95 -14.62
C ASP A 35 -3.01 17.02 -13.85
N SER A 36 -1.92 16.62 -13.19
CA SER A 36 -1.03 17.50 -12.43
C SER A 36 0.43 17.14 -12.63
N ALA A 37 1.30 18.16 -12.61
CA ALA A 37 2.75 17.99 -12.58
C ALA A 37 3.25 17.56 -11.20
N GLU A 38 2.48 17.83 -10.15
CA GLU A 38 2.81 17.43 -8.79
C GLU A 38 2.68 15.91 -8.61
N PRO A 39 3.56 15.29 -7.85
CA PRO A 39 3.50 13.85 -7.63
C PRO A 39 2.31 13.45 -6.76
N ILE A 40 1.71 12.31 -7.08
CA ILE A 40 0.81 11.61 -6.17
C ILE A 40 1.68 10.96 -5.10
N VAL A 41 1.57 11.43 -3.86
CA VAL A 41 2.35 10.94 -2.73
C VAL A 41 1.55 9.85 -2.03
N ILE A 42 2.08 8.61 -2.04
CA ILE A 42 1.46 7.42 -1.47
C ILE A 42 2.27 6.99 -0.24
N PRO A 43 1.63 6.80 0.93
CA PRO A 43 2.32 6.36 2.12
C PRO A 43 2.66 4.87 2.02
N THR A 44 3.79 4.48 2.62
CA THR A 44 4.13 3.10 2.91
C THR A 44 4.23 2.91 4.41
N HIS A 45 3.43 2.01 4.95
CA HIS A 45 3.47 1.62 6.35
C HIS A 45 4.38 0.40 6.54
N ASN A 46 4.34 -0.24 7.69
CA ASN A 46 5.25 -1.33 8.05
C ASN A 46 4.63 -2.73 7.97
N TRP A 47 3.50 -2.89 7.28
CA TRP A 47 2.90 -4.20 7.01
C TRP A 47 2.70 -4.46 5.51
N SER A 48 2.75 -5.73 5.13
CA SER A 48 2.93 -6.15 3.75
C SER A 48 1.75 -5.85 2.82
N SER A 49 0.49 -5.98 3.28
CA SER A 49 -0.69 -5.69 2.45
C SER A 49 -0.67 -4.25 1.97
N GLN A 50 -0.43 -3.33 2.88
CA GLN A 50 -0.39 -1.91 2.60
C GLN A 50 0.74 -1.55 1.64
N VAL A 51 1.95 -2.08 1.88
CA VAL A 51 3.10 -1.82 1.00
C VAL A 51 2.86 -2.34 -0.41
N VAL A 52 2.38 -3.59 -0.55
CA VAL A 52 2.08 -4.18 -1.86
C VAL A 52 1.03 -3.34 -2.60
N MET A 53 -0.06 -2.98 -1.93
CA MET A 53 -1.14 -2.22 -2.55
C MET A 53 -0.72 -0.79 -2.89
N ALA A 54 0.14 -0.15 -2.09
CA ALA A 54 0.73 1.15 -2.42
C ALA A 54 1.41 1.12 -3.79
N TYR A 55 2.24 0.10 -4.05
CA TYR A 55 2.91 -0.05 -5.34
C TYR A 55 1.97 -0.45 -6.48
N VAL A 56 0.94 -1.23 -6.22
CA VAL A 56 -0.10 -1.56 -7.24
C VAL A 56 -0.84 -0.30 -7.67
N ILE A 57 -1.33 0.49 -6.72
CA ILE A 57 -2.05 1.73 -6.98
C ILE A 57 -1.14 2.76 -7.64
N GLY A 58 0.07 2.91 -7.15
CA GLY A 58 1.05 3.81 -7.74
C GLY A 58 1.39 3.44 -9.18
N GLY A 59 1.58 2.15 -9.48
CA GLY A 59 1.78 1.66 -10.84
C GLY A 59 0.61 1.96 -11.79
N ILE A 60 -0.63 1.94 -11.28
CA ILE A 60 -1.81 2.35 -12.05
C ILE A 60 -1.75 3.85 -12.36
N PHE A 61 -1.40 4.70 -11.40
CA PHE A 61 -1.25 6.13 -11.63
C PHE A 61 -0.11 6.44 -12.61
N GLU A 62 1.04 5.76 -12.49
CA GLU A 62 2.17 5.90 -13.41
C GLU A 62 1.79 5.49 -14.84
N ALA A 63 1.04 4.38 -15.00
CA ALA A 63 0.53 3.95 -16.30
C ALA A 63 -0.42 4.96 -16.94
N ASN A 64 -1.10 5.78 -16.14
CA ASN A 64 -1.95 6.89 -16.59
C ASN A 64 -1.18 8.20 -16.79
N GLY A 65 0.16 8.20 -16.61
CA GLY A 65 1.02 9.34 -16.88
C GLY A 65 1.29 10.26 -15.69
N ASN A 66 0.79 9.92 -14.50
CA ASN A 66 1.08 10.69 -13.30
C ASN A 66 2.48 10.40 -12.76
N ASN A 67 3.06 11.37 -12.07
CA ASN A 67 4.23 11.15 -11.24
C ASN A 67 3.79 10.54 -9.91
N VAL A 68 4.54 9.56 -9.40
CA VAL A 68 4.24 8.92 -8.10
C VAL A 68 5.46 9.01 -7.20
N LYS A 69 5.22 9.23 -5.92
CA LYS A 69 6.25 9.23 -4.88
C LYS A 69 5.75 8.41 -3.71
N TYR A 70 6.59 7.50 -3.22
CA TYR A 70 6.32 6.70 -2.03
C TYR A 70 7.06 7.30 -0.84
N VAL A 71 6.39 7.40 0.31
CA VAL A 71 6.96 7.95 1.54
C VAL A 71 6.63 7.05 2.73
N PRO A 72 7.59 6.71 3.57
CA PRO A 72 7.29 6.07 4.85
C PRO A 72 6.40 6.98 5.70
N ALA A 73 5.35 6.43 6.29
CA ALA A 73 4.43 7.19 7.12
C ALA A 73 3.94 6.35 8.30
N ASP A 74 3.79 7.01 9.44
CA ASP A 74 3.11 6.46 10.60
C ASP A 74 1.60 6.37 10.35
N SER A 75 0.99 5.25 10.78
CA SER A 75 -0.41 4.95 10.51
C SER A 75 -1.40 5.90 11.19
N GLN A 76 -1.01 6.51 12.31
CA GLN A 76 -1.88 7.47 12.99
C GLN A 76 -1.68 8.90 12.46
N ALA A 77 -0.44 9.25 12.10
CA ALA A 77 -0.09 10.57 11.61
C ALA A 77 -0.47 10.79 10.13
N VAL A 78 -0.66 9.72 9.36
CA VAL A 78 -0.92 9.80 7.91
C VAL A 78 -2.14 10.65 7.56
N TYR A 79 -3.20 10.60 8.37
CA TYR A 79 -4.44 11.37 8.09
C TYR A 79 -4.23 12.87 8.22
N GLU A 80 -3.42 13.31 9.19
CA GLU A 80 -3.03 14.72 9.28
C GLU A 80 -2.11 15.11 8.12
N SER A 81 -1.21 14.23 7.70
CA SER A 81 -0.34 14.46 6.54
C SER A 81 -1.14 14.60 5.24
N ILE A 82 -2.23 13.84 5.07
CA ILE A 82 -3.16 14.03 3.94
C ILE A 82 -3.84 15.41 4.06
N ARG A 83 -4.33 15.75 5.26
CA ARG A 83 -5.04 16.99 5.50
C ARG A 83 -4.23 18.24 5.17
N ILE A 84 -2.93 18.22 5.41
CA ILE A 84 -2.03 19.35 5.12
C ILE A 84 -1.36 19.25 3.74
N GLY A 85 -1.59 18.17 2.98
CA GLY A 85 -1.13 18.01 1.61
C GLY A 85 0.25 17.36 1.44
N ASP A 86 0.87 16.86 2.50
CA ASP A 86 2.16 16.14 2.42
C ASP A 86 2.00 14.73 1.83
N VAL A 87 0.84 14.13 2.01
CA VAL A 87 0.41 12.85 1.43
C VAL A 87 -0.84 13.07 0.60
N THR A 88 -0.97 12.41 -0.54
CA THR A 88 -2.11 12.59 -1.43
C THR A 88 -3.25 11.63 -1.14
N ILE A 89 -2.93 10.37 -0.85
CA ILE A 89 -3.92 9.29 -0.70
C ILE A 89 -3.43 8.27 0.33
N SER A 90 -4.36 7.74 1.14
CA SER A 90 -4.17 6.50 1.90
C SER A 90 -5.22 5.49 1.43
N HIS A 91 -4.79 4.29 1.10
CA HIS A 91 -5.64 3.26 0.49
C HIS A 91 -6.04 2.14 1.45
N GLU A 92 -5.52 2.16 2.66
CA GLU A 92 -5.82 1.14 3.68
C GLU A 92 -5.99 1.83 5.03
N VAL A 93 -7.24 1.90 5.50
CA VAL A 93 -7.63 2.50 6.77
C VAL A 93 -8.26 1.42 7.66
N TRP A 94 -7.63 1.13 8.79
CA TRP A 94 -8.13 0.21 9.80
C TRP A 94 -8.86 1.01 10.89
N GLU A 95 -10.18 1.15 10.74
CA GLU A 95 -10.98 1.99 11.63
C GLU A 95 -10.99 1.49 13.08
N SER A 96 -10.88 0.18 13.30
CA SER A 96 -10.77 -0.40 14.64
C SER A 96 -9.54 0.07 15.40
N ALA A 97 -8.41 0.25 14.70
CA ALA A 97 -7.15 0.67 15.30
C ALA A 97 -6.93 2.19 15.22
N PHE A 98 -7.24 2.80 14.08
CA PHE A 98 -6.87 4.20 13.77
C PHE A 98 -8.07 5.14 13.54
N GLY A 99 -9.30 4.63 13.71
CA GLY A 99 -10.52 5.37 13.40
C GLY A 99 -10.63 6.72 14.10
N LYS A 100 -10.13 6.86 15.32
CA LYS A 100 -10.13 8.15 16.03
C LYS A 100 -9.26 9.20 15.32
N SER A 101 -8.09 8.84 14.82
CA SER A 101 -7.21 9.75 14.08
C SER A 101 -7.83 10.12 12.74
N PHE A 102 -8.42 9.14 12.06
CA PHE A 102 -9.12 9.31 10.79
C PHE A 102 -10.33 10.26 10.95
N THR A 103 -11.26 9.97 11.86
CA THR A 103 -12.43 10.81 12.09
C THR A 103 -12.06 12.23 12.54
N THR A 104 -11.02 12.37 13.37
CA THR A 104 -10.53 13.69 13.77
C THR A 104 -10.02 14.49 12.56
N ALA A 105 -9.36 13.86 11.61
CA ALA A 105 -8.90 14.53 10.39
C ALA A 105 -10.06 14.91 9.48
N LEU A 106 -11.08 14.05 9.35
CA LEU A 106 -12.31 14.35 8.63
C LEU A 106 -13.04 15.57 9.22
N ASP A 107 -13.20 15.61 10.54
CA ASP A 107 -13.86 16.70 11.26
C ASP A 107 -13.16 18.04 11.08
N LYS A 108 -11.84 18.05 10.97
CA LYS A 108 -11.04 19.24 10.68
C LYS A 108 -11.16 19.71 9.22
N GLY A 109 -11.62 18.85 8.33
CA GLY A 109 -11.69 19.11 6.88
C GLY A 109 -10.36 19.05 6.16
N GLY A 110 -10.38 19.08 4.83
CA GLY A 110 -9.19 18.98 3.97
C GLY A 110 -8.80 17.55 3.62
N ILE A 111 -9.61 16.57 3.99
CA ILE A 111 -9.50 15.16 3.62
C ILE A 111 -10.88 14.68 3.16
N LEU A 112 -10.91 13.77 2.22
CA LEU A 112 -12.12 13.13 1.72
C LEU A 112 -12.06 11.63 2.01
N ASP A 113 -13.16 11.12 2.53
CA ASP A 113 -13.41 9.68 2.60
C ASP A 113 -14.08 9.24 1.29
N TRP A 114 -13.44 8.31 0.59
CA TRP A 114 -13.98 7.73 -0.66
C TRP A 114 -14.73 6.43 -0.43
N GLY A 115 -14.94 6.06 0.82
CA GLY A 115 -15.69 4.89 1.23
C GLY A 115 -14.85 3.62 1.33
N ASP A 116 -15.53 2.55 1.65
CA ASP A 116 -14.94 1.25 1.90
C ASP A 116 -14.47 0.59 0.62
N HIS A 117 -13.35 -0.11 0.67
CA HIS A 117 -13.04 -1.08 -0.36
C HIS A 117 -13.73 -2.43 -0.04
N GLU A 118 -13.99 -3.25 -1.06
CA GLU A 118 -14.79 -4.47 -0.90
C GLU A 118 -14.06 -5.61 -0.16
N ALA A 119 -12.80 -5.46 0.17
CA ALA A 119 -12.05 -6.46 0.94
C ALA A 119 -12.61 -6.53 2.36
N ARG A 120 -13.16 -7.70 2.70
CA ARG A 120 -13.59 -7.97 4.06
C ARG A 120 -12.41 -8.45 4.88
N THR A 121 -12.18 -7.80 5.98
CA THR A 121 -11.09 -8.09 6.91
C THR A 121 -11.64 -8.39 8.29
N LEU A 122 -10.84 -9.10 9.09
CA LEU A 122 -11.10 -9.37 10.49
C LEU A 122 -9.86 -8.95 11.28
N GLU A 123 -10.06 -8.13 12.28
CA GLU A 123 -9.03 -7.79 13.26
C GLU A 123 -9.44 -8.38 14.61
N ASP A 124 -8.63 -9.28 15.13
CA ASP A 124 -8.96 -10.00 16.35
C ASP A 124 -7.70 -10.41 17.10
N MET A 125 -7.89 -10.83 18.34
CA MET A 125 -6.83 -11.39 19.19
C MET A 125 -6.74 -12.89 19.00
N GLY A 126 -5.53 -13.38 18.77
CA GLY A 126 -5.26 -14.81 18.69
C GLY A 126 -4.42 -15.34 19.83
N TYR A 127 -4.48 -16.64 20.05
CA TYR A 127 -3.58 -17.37 20.93
C TYR A 127 -3.15 -18.70 20.27
N PRO A 128 -1.99 -19.28 20.65
CA PRO A 128 -1.54 -20.53 20.09
C PRO A 128 -2.51 -21.69 20.41
N ASN A 129 -2.84 -22.52 19.42
CA ASN A 129 -3.79 -23.65 19.58
C ASN A 129 -3.43 -24.59 20.73
N TRP A 130 -2.14 -24.81 20.97
CA TRP A 130 -1.67 -25.68 22.06
C TRP A 130 -2.09 -25.18 23.47
N VAL A 131 -2.42 -23.90 23.64
CA VAL A 131 -2.95 -23.34 24.89
C VAL A 131 -4.32 -23.96 25.19
N ALA A 132 -5.20 -24.05 24.18
CA ALA A 132 -6.51 -24.71 24.31
C ALA A 132 -6.37 -26.21 24.43
N GLU A 133 -5.54 -26.85 23.60
CA GLU A 133 -5.31 -28.30 23.60
C GLU A 133 -4.81 -28.84 24.94
N LYS A 134 -3.97 -28.06 25.61
CA LYS A 134 -3.44 -28.40 26.94
C LYS A 134 -4.32 -27.93 28.11
N GLY A 135 -5.43 -27.26 27.82
CA GLY A 135 -6.34 -26.74 28.86
C GLY A 135 -5.69 -25.71 29.80
N LEU A 136 -4.69 -24.94 29.29
CA LEU A 136 -3.89 -24.03 30.12
C LEU A 136 -4.66 -22.78 30.54
N CYS A 137 -5.69 -22.42 29.77
CA CYS A 137 -6.51 -21.26 30.03
C CYS A 137 -7.99 -21.59 29.77
N PRO A 138 -8.68 -22.26 30.74
CA PRO A 138 -10.10 -22.53 30.61
C PRO A 138 -10.90 -21.25 30.45
N GLY A 139 -11.84 -21.26 29.50
CA GLY A 139 -12.69 -20.11 29.16
C GLY A 139 -12.33 -19.43 27.86
N LEU A 140 -11.11 -19.61 27.30
CA LEU A 140 -10.83 -19.16 25.93
C LEU A 140 -11.76 -19.91 24.95
N PRO A 141 -12.23 -19.23 23.88
CA PRO A 141 -11.78 -17.93 23.34
C PRO A 141 -12.39 -16.68 23.98
N ASP A 142 -13.20 -16.78 25.03
CA ASP A 142 -13.64 -15.57 25.74
C ASP A 142 -12.42 -14.86 26.35
N TRP A 143 -12.15 -13.62 25.88
CA TRP A 143 -11.02 -12.83 26.33
C TRP A 143 -11.05 -12.55 27.85
N THR A 144 -12.24 -12.61 28.49
CA THR A 144 -12.36 -12.39 29.93
C THR A 144 -11.66 -13.46 30.76
N ALA A 145 -11.38 -14.62 30.15
CA ALA A 145 -10.56 -15.68 30.79
C ALA A 145 -9.14 -15.17 31.13
N LEU A 146 -8.60 -14.23 30.37
CA LEU A 146 -7.29 -13.62 30.63
C LEU A 146 -7.24 -12.79 31.92
N LYS A 147 -8.39 -12.45 32.49
CA LYS A 147 -8.46 -11.80 33.82
C LYS A 147 -8.14 -12.78 34.96
N ASN A 148 -8.21 -14.09 34.73
CA ASN A 148 -7.82 -15.09 35.68
C ASN A 148 -6.28 -15.17 35.75
N PRO A 149 -5.68 -14.96 36.94
CA PRO A 149 -4.22 -15.06 37.10
C PRO A 149 -3.64 -16.40 36.68
N ASP A 150 -4.41 -17.51 36.90
CA ASP A 150 -3.97 -18.84 36.49
C ASP A 150 -3.93 -19.04 35.00
N CYS A 151 -4.76 -18.31 34.25
CA CYS A 151 -4.65 -18.24 32.81
C CYS A 151 -3.50 -17.29 32.38
N ALA A 152 -3.45 -16.09 32.92
CA ALA A 152 -2.48 -15.06 32.56
C ALA A 152 -1.03 -15.51 32.70
N LYS A 153 -0.71 -16.29 33.74
CA LYS A 153 0.63 -16.84 33.98
C LYS A 153 1.18 -17.71 32.83
N ASN A 154 0.29 -18.32 32.03
CA ASN A 154 0.70 -19.15 30.91
C ASN A 154 1.18 -18.33 29.70
N PHE A 155 0.99 -17.03 29.73
CA PHE A 155 1.44 -16.07 28.69
C PHE A 155 2.62 -15.21 29.17
N THR A 156 3.24 -15.55 30.30
CA THR A 156 4.40 -14.81 30.81
C THR A 156 5.67 -15.19 30.06
N THR A 157 6.60 -14.25 30.00
CA THR A 157 7.97 -14.44 29.51
C THR A 157 8.94 -14.03 30.62
N PRO A 158 10.24 -14.38 30.55
CA PRO A 158 11.21 -14.02 31.59
C PRO A 158 11.30 -12.52 31.87
N ASP A 159 10.92 -11.68 30.92
CA ASP A 159 10.89 -10.23 31.00
C ASP A 159 9.50 -9.66 31.34
N SER A 160 8.50 -10.54 31.60
CA SER A 160 7.18 -10.09 32.01
C SER A 160 7.19 -9.54 33.44
N PRO A 161 6.58 -8.37 33.69
CA PRO A 161 6.47 -7.85 35.04
C PRO A 161 5.50 -8.71 35.87
N ASP A 162 5.88 -9.04 37.10
CA ASP A 162 5.04 -9.57 38.21
C ASP A 162 3.82 -10.43 37.82
N GLY A 163 4.04 -11.53 37.11
CA GLY A 163 3.01 -12.50 36.76
C GLY A 163 1.98 -12.03 35.73
N LYS A 164 2.19 -10.88 35.10
CA LYS A 164 1.34 -10.40 34.02
C LYS A 164 1.66 -11.14 32.71
N GLY A 165 0.62 -11.57 32.00
CA GLY A 165 0.77 -12.12 30.67
C GLY A 165 1.29 -11.06 29.68
N ARG A 166 2.06 -11.52 28.70
CA ARG A 166 2.53 -10.67 27.60
C ARG A 166 1.55 -10.75 26.43
N MET A 167 1.13 -9.62 25.94
CA MET A 167 0.46 -9.49 24.66
C MET A 167 1.49 -9.12 23.59
N LEU A 168 1.48 -9.84 22.48
CA LEU A 168 2.27 -9.49 21.31
C LEU A 168 1.38 -8.66 20.40
N GLU A 169 1.72 -7.41 20.25
CA GLU A 169 1.09 -6.53 19.28
C GLU A 169 1.81 -6.62 17.93
N GLY A 170 1.15 -6.13 16.89
CA GLY A 170 1.77 -5.93 15.58
C GLY A 170 2.94 -4.93 15.66
N PRO A 171 3.64 -4.72 14.54
CA PRO A 171 4.74 -3.76 14.50
C PRO A 171 4.26 -2.39 14.99
N GLN A 172 5.03 -1.80 15.90
CA GLN A 172 4.76 -0.43 16.33
C GLN A 172 4.98 0.51 15.15
N THR A 173 4.00 1.33 14.85
CA THR A 173 4.01 2.29 13.72
C THR A 173 4.30 3.70 14.21
#